data_b4e78478f9600ed0a16dbe86983eec56
#
_entry.id   b4e78478f9600ed0a16dbe86983eec56
#
_cell.length_a   1.000
_cell.length_b   1.000
_cell.length_c   1.000
_cell.angle_alpha   90.00
_cell.angle_beta   90.00
_cell.angle_gamma   90.00
#
_symmetry.space_group_name_H-M   'P 1'
#
loop_
_entity.id
_entity.type
_entity.pdbx_description
1 polymer ?
#
loop_
_entity_poly.entity_id
_entity_poly.type
_entity_poly.pdbx_seq_one_letter_code
_entity_poly.pdbx_strand_id
1 'polypeptide(L)'
;MTATYLALEALFTRYLNLVKAEHNHLPSVQFDPPWPSPCALPQEKNCEDNTVYWKPSPRKESNIFNDLEKALEISFRPEFVEYYASFWSNGICVERDDINLSLIQIWNEEDQEKLKENILGHTFAKLKSKQALSYFIGCTHSDDVICIDHETGEITVEKPGRKAHKVLAPSLETFLLSLNPTLDDYDG
;
A
#
# COMPACT_ATOMS: atom_id res chain seq x y z
N MET A 1 8.86 9.99 14.43
CA MET A 1 7.78 9.24 13.78
C MET A 1 6.73 10.25 13.36
N THR A 2 6.31 10.19 12.14
CA THR A 2 5.36 11.12 11.53
C THR A 2 3.94 10.58 11.68
N ALA A 3 2.95 11.39 11.32
CA ALA A 3 1.54 11.03 11.39
C ALA A 3 1.21 9.82 10.51
N THR A 4 1.73 9.79 9.27
CA THR A 4 1.54 8.66 8.33
C THR A 4 2.09 7.35 8.88
N TYR A 5 3.32 7.37 9.42
CA TYR A 5 3.93 6.20 10.03
C TYR A 5 3.07 5.64 11.17
N LEU A 6 2.65 6.50 12.09
CA LEU A 6 1.84 6.10 13.25
C LEU A 6 0.46 5.56 12.84
N ALA A 7 -0.17 6.17 11.83
CA ALA A 7 -1.45 5.71 11.31
C ALA A 7 -1.34 4.32 10.64
N LEU A 8 -0.27 4.09 9.85
CA LEU A 8 0.02 2.78 9.27
C LEU A 8 0.30 1.73 10.34
N GLU A 9 1.15 2.03 11.33
CA GLU A 9 1.47 1.12 12.42
C GLU A 9 0.21 0.72 13.20
N ALA A 10 -0.67 1.70 13.49
CA ALA A 10 -1.94 1.45 14.15
C ALA A 10 -2.88 0.55 13.30
N LEU A 11 -2.93 0.78 11.98
CA LEU A 11 -3.72 -0.03 11.05
C LEU A 11 -3.19 -1.46 10.99
N PHE A 12 -1.89 -1.66 10.83
CA PHE A 12 -1.25 -2.97 10.83
C PHE A 12 -1.45 -3.71 12.16
N THR A 13 -1.39 -3.01 13.29
CA THR A 13 -1.66 -3.60 14.60
C THR A 13 -3.09 -4.14 14.68
N ARG A 14 -4.07 -3.38 14.18
CA ARG A 14 -5.48 -3.82 14.11
C ARG A 14 -5.64 -5.03 13.19
N TYR A 15 -5.00 -5.02 12.03
CA TYR A 15 -5.02 -6.15 11.09
C TYR A 15 -4.43 -7.43 11.71
N LEU A 16 -3.24 -7.35 12.31
CA LEU A 16 -2.61 -8.50 12.96
C LEU A 16 -3.46 -9.06 14.11
N ASN A 17 -4.10 -8.18 14.90
CA ASN A 17 -4.99 -8.60 15.98
C ASN A 17 -6.25 -9.29 15.43
N LEU A 18 -6.82 -8.80 14.32
CA LEU A 18 -7.96 -9.41 13.67
C LEU A 18 -7.62 -10.82 13.16
N VAL A 19 -6.52 -10.97 12.40
CA VAL A 19 -6.06 -12.28 11.89
C VAL A 19 -5.81 -13.24 13.06
N LYS A 20 -5.16 -12.79 14.11
CA LYS A 20 -4.87 -13.63 15.28
C LYS A 20 -6.13 -14.05 16.02
N ALA A 21 -7.14 -13.18 16.11
CA ALA A 21 -8.41 -13.50 16.77
C ALA A 21 -9.19 -14.58 16.02
N GLU A 22 -9.19 -14.53 14.66
CA GLU A 22 -9.94 -15.47 13.82
C GLU A 22 -9.20 -16.79 13.58
N HIS A 23 -7.88 -16.73 13.36
CA HIS A 23 -7.10 -17.89 12.91
C HIS A 23 -6.11 -18.41 13.96
N ASN A 24 -5.96 -17.72 15.09
CA ASN A 24 -4.99 -18.05 16.15
C ASN A 24 -3.52 -18.10 15.68
N HIS A 25 -3.20 -17.45 14.56
CA HIS A 25 -1.84 -17.31 14.02
C HIS A 25 -1.65 -15.95 13.34
N LEU A 26 -0.44 -15.65 12.89
CA LEU A 26 -0.12 -14.49 12.07
C LEU A 26 -0.63 -14.69 10.64
N PRO A 27 -0.80 -13.60 9.85
CA PRO A 27 -1.10 -13.75 8.43
C PRO A 27 -0.02 -14.55 7.73
N SER A 28 -0.41 -15.32 6.72
CA SER A 28 0.47 -16.19 5.95
C SER A 28 0.35 -15.93 4.46
N VAL A 29 1.42 -16.24 3.74
CA VAL A 29 1.47 -16.22 2.28
C VAL A 29 2.12 -17.50 1.78
N GLN A 30 1.89 -17.86 0.52
CA GLN A 30 2.58 -18.95 -0.14
C GLN A 30 4.10 -18.74 -0.03
N PHE A 31 4.82 -19.76 0.44
CA PHE A 31 6.27 -19.67 0.53
C PHE A 31 6.89 -19.82 -0.86
N ASP A 32 7.57 -18.78 -1.30
CA ASP A 32 8.30 -18.74 -2.56
C ASP A 32 9.78 -18.41 -2.29
N PRO A 33 10.69 -19.40 -2.31
CA PRO A 33 12.11 -19.18 -2.02
C PRO A 33 12.80 -18.14 -2.92
N PRO A 34 12.51 -18.05 -4.23
CA PRO A 34 12.99 -17.00 -5.10
C PRO A 34 12.47 -15.60 -4.77
N TRP A 35 11.41 -15.47 -3.95
CA TRP A 35 10.73 -14.22 -3.63
C TRP A 35 10.75 -13.88 -2.13
N PRO A 36 11.94 -13.78 -1.50
CA PRO A 36 12.06 -13.53 -0.08
C PRO A 36 11.60 -12.11 0.30
N SER A 37 11.17 -11.93 1.55
CA SER A 37 10.83 -10.61 2.09
C SER A 37 11.44 -10.40 3.48
N PRO A 38 11.84 -9.15 3.80
CA PRO A 38 12.27 -8.78 5.15
C PRO A 38 11.17 -8.91 6.23
N CYS A 39 9.89 -8.93 5.84
CA CYS A 39 8.77 -9.10 6.77
C CYS A 39 8.31 -10.56 6.92
N ALA A 40 8.82 -11.50 6.10
CA ALA A 40 8.56 -12.92 6.25
C ALA A 40 9.28 -13.51 7.47
N LEU A 41 8.65 -14.51 8.10
CA LEU A 41 9.15 -15.22 9.29
C LEU A 41 9.47 -16.69 8.93
N PRO A 42 10.59 -16.97 8.26
CA PRO A 42 10.89 -18.32 7.75
C PRO A 42 10.99 -19.40 8.84
N GLN A 43 11.30 -19.01 10.08
CA GLN A 43 11.38 -19.92 11.23
C GLN A 43 10.00 -20.44 11.67
N GLU A 44 8.96 -19.73 11.29
CA GLU A 44 7.55 -20.06 11.59
C GLU A 44 6.84 -20.62 10.35
N LYS A 45 7.58 -21.26 9.45
CA LYS A 45 7.02 -21.86 8.23
C LYS A 45 6.04 -22.98 8.57
N ASN A 46 4.84 -22.92 8.00
CA ASN A 46 3.91 -24.04 8.03
C ASN A 46 4.30 -25.05 6.94
N CYS A 47 4.83 -26.21 7.36
CA CYS A 47 5.28 -27.24 6.45
C CYS A 47 4.14 -28.00 5.73
N GLU A 48 2.94 -28.01 6.31
CA GLU A 48 1.80 -28.73 5.73
C GLU A 48 1.24 -28.00 4.50
N ASP A 49 1.15 -26.66 4.58
CA ASP A 49 0.55 -25.84 3.52
C ASP A 49 1.59 -25.11 2.65
N ASN A 50 2.87 -25.34 2.90
CA ASN A 50 3.98 -24.61 2.24
C ASN A 50 3.80 -23.08 2.30
N THR A 51 3.31 -22.55 3.42
CA THR A 51 3.14 -21.13 3.67
C THR A 51 4.18 -20.61 4.66
N VAL A 52 4.39 -19.29 4.67
CA VAL A 52 5.23 -18.59 5.64
C VAL A 52 4.42 -17.49 6.30
N TYR A 53 4.54 -17.39 7.62
CA TYR A 53 3.95 -16.28 8.36
C TYR A 53 4.71 -14.99 8.11
N TRP A 54 4.01 -13.88 8.21
CA TRP A 54 4.63 -12.56 8.05
C TRP A 54 4.04 -11.54 9.02
N LYS A 55 4.77 -10.46 9.21
CA LYS A 55 4.29 -9.24 9.89
C LYS A 55 5.02 -8.03 9.34
N PRO A 56 4.40 -6.84 9.30
CA PRO A 56 5.06 -5.63 8.87
C PRO A 56 6.38 -5.40 9.60
N SER A 57 7.43 -5.10 8.84
CA SER A 57 8.78 -4.86 9.35
C SER A 57 9.22 -3.43 9.04
N PRO A 58 9.59 -2.61 10.03
CA PRO A 58 10.02 -1.23 9.80
C PRO A 58 11.20 -1.15 8.83
N ARG A 59 11.14 -0.20 7.90
CA ARG A 59 12.24 0.10 6.97
C ARG A 59 13.15 1.16 7.56
N LYS A 60 14.41 1.13 7.12
CA LYS A 60 15.41 2.14 7.47
C LYS A 60 15.63 3.19 6.39
N GLU A 61 15.27 2.85 5.16
CA GLU A 61 15.43 3.71 4.00
C GLU A 61 14.21 4.61 3.84
N SER A 62 14.46 5.91 3.62
CA SER A 62 13.42 6.91 3.44
C SER A 62 13.36 7.51 2.03
N ASN A 63 14.36 7.23 1.19
CA ASN A 63 14.57 7.87 -0.11
C ASN A 63 14.31 6.96 -1.31
N ILE A 64 13.33 6.07 -1.15
CA ILE A 64 13.03 5.00 -2.12
C ILE A 64 12.62 5.48 -3.52
N PHE A 65 12.18 6.73 -3.65
CA PHE A 65 11.72 7.33 -4.91
C PHE A 65 12.61 8.44 -5.47
N ASN A 66 13.79 8.71 -4.90
CA ASN A 66 14.66 9.81 -5.33
C ASN A 66 15.07 9.75 -6.81
N ASP A 67 15.26 8.54 -7.34
CA ASP A 67 15.58 8.30 -8.75
C ASP A 67 14.39 8.64 -9.65
N LEU A 68 13.19 8.26 -9.22
CA LEU A 68 11.95 8.52 -9.94
C LEU A 68 11.59 10.02 -9.93
N GLU A 69 11.74 10.69 -8.79
CA GLU A 69 11.55 12.15 -8.67
C GLU A 69 12.46 12.92 -9.64
N LYS A 70 13.74 12.51 -9.72
CA LYS A 70 14.70 13.11 -10.66
C LYS A 70 14.34 12.85 -12.12
N ALA A 71 13.91 11.62 -12.45
CA ALA A 71 13.54 11.25 -13.81
C ALA A 71 12.26 11.96 -14.30
N LEU A 72 11.33 12.22 -13.40
CA LEU A 72 10.06 12.89 -13.69
C LEU A 72 10.15 14.42 -13.55
N GLU A 73 11.20 14.96 -12.92
CA GLU A 73 11.30 16.36 -12.49
C GLU A 73 10.12 16.79 -11.59
N ILE A 74 9.64 15.87 -10.74
CA ILE A 74 8.52 16.05 -9.83
C ILE A 74 8.96 15.66 -8.42
N SER A 75 8.59 16.45 -7.42
CA SER A 75 8.74 16.06 -6.02
C SER A 75 7.47 15.41 -5.53
N PHE A 76 7.56 14.17 -5.07
CA PHE A 76 6.41 13.52 -4.46
C PHE A 76 6.04 14.14 -3.11
N ARG A 77 4.80 14.00 -2.72
CA ARG A 77 4.34 14.44 -1.40
C ARG A 77 5.05 13.59 -0.31
N PRO A 78 5.50 14.23 0.78
CA PRO A 78 6.21 13.51 1.85
C PRO A 78 5.41 12.33 2.42
N GLU A 79 4.10 12.49 2.60
CA GLU A 79 3.22 11.44 3.11
C GLU A 79 3.08 10.25 2.15
N PHE A 80 3.16 10.47 0.83
CA PHE A 80 3.18 9.40 -0.17
C PHE A 80 4.49 8.61 -0.10
N VAL A 81 5.62 9.31 -0.05
CA VAL A 81 6.94 8.66 0.10
C VAL A 81 6.97 7.85 1.39
N GLU A 82 6.51 8.42 2.48
CA GLU A 82 6.50 7.78 3.79
C GLU A 82 5.58 6.56 3.85
N TYR A 83 4.42 6.60 3.18
CA TYR A 83 3.51 5.47 3.09
C TYR A 83 4.21 4.19 2.62
N TYR A 84 5.06 4.28 1.60
CA TYR A 84 5.80 3.15 1.07
C TYR A 84 7.17 2.92 1.72
N ALA A 85 7.76 3.94 2.33
CA ALA A 85 9.06 3.85 2.96
C ALA A 85 9.03 3.40 4.43
N SER A 86 7.85 3.33 5.06
CA SER A 86 7.73 3.02 6.47
C SER A 86 7.92 1.54 6.81
N PHE A 87 7.37 0.65 6.00
CA PHE A 87 7.36 -0.78 6.29
C PHE A 87 7.59 -1.62 5.04
N TRP A 88 8.25 -2.76 5.23
CA TRP A 88 8.07 -3.92 4.39
C TRP A 88 6.80 -4.63 4.84
N SER A 89 5.90 -4.92 3.90
CA SER A 89 4.62 -5.55 4.23
C SER A 89 4.00 -6.19 2.99
N ASN A 90 3.15 -7.17 3.17
CA ASN A 90 2.18 -7.54 2.15
C ASN A 90 1.06 -6.50 2.11
N GLY A 91 0.33 -6.42 1.00
CA GLY A 91 -0.93 -5.70 0.91
C GLY A 91 -1.94 -6.22 1.94
N ILE A 92 -2.85 -5.37 2.38
CA ILE A 92 -3.93 -5.74 3.29
C ILE A 92 -5.27 -5.28 2.77
N CYS A 93 -6.30 -6.10 3.00
CA CYS A 93 -7.68 -5.76 2.71
C CYS A 93 -8.27 -4.94 3.85
N VAL A 94 -8.97 -3.91 3.49
CA VAL A 94 -9.61 -2.97 4.42
C VAL A 94 -10.96 -2.53 3.87
N GLU A 95 -11.83 -2.05 4.74
CA GLU A 95 -13.11 -1.46 4.37
C GLU A 95 -13.26 -0.05 4.92
N ARG A 96 -14.07 0.73 4.24
CA ARG A 96 -14.54 2.03 4.67
C ARG A 96 -15.86 2.38 3.99
N ASP A 97 -16.88 2.74 4.76
CA ASP A 97 -18.18 3.22 4.25
C ASP A 97 -18.74 2.33 3.11
N ASP A 98 -18.81 1.02 3.31
CA ASP A 98 -19.25 0.01 2.33
C ASP A 98 -18.34 -0.15 1.09
N ILE A 99 -17.13 0.39 1.12
CA ILE A 99 -16.14 0.23 0.05
C ILE A 99 -15.03 -0.71 0.55
N ASN A 100 -14.90 -1.85 -0.10
CA ASN A 100 -13.77 -2.77 0.11
C ASN A 100 -12.59 -2.33 -0.76
N LEU A 101 -11.43 -2.25 -0.15
CA LEU A 101 -10.19 -1.81 -0.78
C LEU A 101 -9.05 -2.77 -0.44
N SER A 102 -8.08 -2.85 -1.34
CA SER A 102 -6.75 -3.41 -1.07
C SER A 102 -5.72 -2.30 -1.01
N LEU A 103 -5.02 -2.19 0.10
CA LEU A 103 -3.88 -1.28 0.22
C LEU A 103 -2.64 -1.94 -0.38
N ILE A 104 -1.98 -1.22 -1.29
CA ILE A 104 -0.74 -1.68 -1.91
C ILE A 104 0.42 -1.38 -0.96
N GLN A 105 1.24 -2.39 -0.70
CA GLN A 105 2.47 -2.27 0.10
C GLN A 105 3.63 -2.89 -0.65
N ILE A 106 4.84 -2.80 -0.13
CA ILE A 106 6.06 -3.31 -0.75
C ILE A 106 6.50 -4.56 0.01
N TRP A 107 6.47 -5.72 -0.66
CA TRP A 107 6.89 -6.99 -0.10
C TRP A 107 8.42 -7.11 0.01
N ASN A 108 9.14 -6.73 -1.04
CA ASN A 108 10.60 -6.80 -1.14
C ASN A 108 11.16 -5.76 -2.12
N GLU A 109 12.48 -5.79 -2.35
CA GLU A 109 13.16 -4.84 -3.25
C GLU A 109 12.71 -4.96 -4.71
N GLU A 110 12.45 -6.18 -5.20
CA GLU A 110 11.99 -6.39 -6.57
C GLU A 110 10.55 -5.85 -6.75
N ASP A 111 9.71 -6.04 -5.76
CA ASP A 111 8.36 -5.48 -5.72
C ASP A 111 8.39 -3.93 -5.68
N GLN A 112 9.37 -3.35 -4.98
CA GLN A 112 9.61 -1.91 -5.01
C GLN A 112 9.92 -1.40 -6.42
N GLU A 113 10.76 -2.10 -7.18
CA GLU A 113 11.09 -1.70 -8.54
C GLU A 113 9.85 -1.80 -9.45
N LYS A 114 9.04 -2.85 -9.32
CA LYS A 114 7.75 -2.95 -10.03
C LYS A 114 6.79 -1.82 -9.67
N LEU A 115 6.74 -1.45 -8.40
CA LEU A 115 5.92 -0.31 -7.95
C LEU A 115 6.40 1.00 -8.61
N LYS A 116 7.71 1.25 -8.67
CA LYS A 116 8.27 2.44 -9.35
C LYS A 116 7.90 2.49 -10.83
N GLU A 117 8.00 1.37 -11.54
CA GLU A 117 7.59 1.25 -12.95
C GLU A 117 6.10 1.59 -13.12
N ASN A 118 5.25 1.09 -12.24
CA ASN A 118 3.81 1.36 -12.26
C ASN A 118 3.49 2.83 -11.95
N ILE A 119 4.17 3.44 -10.97
CA ILE A 119 4.03 4.88 -10.65
C ILE A 119 4.47 5.71 -11.86
N LEU A 120 5.59 5.37 -12.50
CA LEU A 120 6.08 6.04 -13.69
C LEU A 120 5.05 5.99 -14.82
N GLY A 121 4.51 4.80 -15.10
CA GLY A 121 3.48 4.60 -16.12
C GLY A 121 2.21 5.39 -15.85
N HIS A 122 1.74 5.36 -14.60
CA HIS A 122 0.57 6.14 -14.16
C HIS A 122 0.79 7.65 -14.33
N THR A 123 1.95 8.15 -13.89
CA THR A 123 2.31 9.57 -14.01
C THR A 123 2.36 10.02 -15.47
N PHE A 124 2.98 9.23 -16.36
CA PHE A 124 3.00 9.55 -17.79
C PHE A 124 1.60 9.53 -18.42
N ALA A 125 0.74 8.60 -18.02
CA ALA A 125 -0.64 8.57 -18.51
C ALA A 125 -1.42 9.84 -18.12
N LYS A 126 -1.24 10.32 -16.88
CA LYS A 126 -1.81 11.58 -16.39
C LYS A 126 -1.28 12.79 -17.16
N LEU A 127 0.03 12.92 -17.31
CA LEU A 127 0.68 13.99 -18.06
C LEU A 127 0.22 14.04 -19.53
N LYS A 128 0.22 12.88 -20.21
CA LYS A 128 -0.25 12.76 -21.60
C LYS A 128 -1.71 13.17 -21.76
N SER A 129 -2.54 12.86 -20.77
CA SER A 129 -3.97 13.20 -20.76
C SER A 129 -4.26 14.60 -20.21
N LYS A 130 -3.23 15.37 -19.85
CA LYS A 130 -3.33 16.71 -19.22
C LYS A 130 -4.24 16.71 -17.98
N GLN A 131 -4.13 15.67 -17.16
CA GLN A 131 -4.86 15.54 -15.91
C GLN A 131 -4.00 15.98 -14.73
N ALA A 132 -4.64 16.36 -13.63
CA ALA A 132 -3.97 16.58 -12.35
C ALA A 132 -3.21 15.30 -11.93
N LEU A 133 -2.02 15.47 -11.38
CA LEU A 133 -1.22 14.34 -10.91
C LEU A 133 -1.82 13.75 -9.64
N SER A 134 -1.73 12.45 -9.54
CA SER A 134 -2.11 11.67 -8.37
C SER A 134 -1.27 10.40 -8.31
N TYR A 135 -1.13 9.80 -7.14
CA TYR A 135 -0.30 8.64 -6.92
C TYR A 135 -1.09 7.58 -6.18
N PHE A 136 -1.20 6.38 -6.75
CA PHE A 136 -2.01 5.33 -6.16
C PHE A 136 -1.37 4.73 -4.91
N ILE A 137 -2.22 4.33 -3.96
CA ILE A 137 -1.87 3.65 -2.70
C ILE A 137 -2.69 2.38 -2.48
N GLY A 138 -3.65 2.12 -3.34
CA GLY A 138 -4.55 0.98 -3.24
C GLY A 138 -5.48 0.89 -4.44
N CYS A 139 -6.33 -0.12 -4.42
CA CYS A 139 -7.39 -0.32 -5.41
C CYS A 139 -8.66 -0.82 -4.73
N THR A 140 -9.78 -0.67 -5.43
CA THR A 140 -11.08 -1.27 -5.06
C THR A 140 -11.28 -2.59 -5.79
N HIS A 141 -12.27 -3.38 -5.39
CA HIS A 141 -12.67 -4.60 -6.11
C HIS A 141 -13.26 -4.32 -7.51
N SER A 142 -13.56 -3.06 -7.84
CA SER A 142 -14.10 -2.64 -9.14
C SER A 142 -13.05 -2.02 -10.07
N ASP A 143 -11.78 -2.31 -9.87
CA ASP A 143 -10.64 -1.79 -10.65
C ASP A 143 -10.44 -0.26 -10.56
N ASP A 144 -11.12 0.42 -9.63
CA ASP A 144 -10.83 1.82 -9.33
C ASP A 144 -9.58 1.90 -8.45
N VAL A 145 -8.76 2.91 -8.67
CA VAL A 145 -7.55 3.15 -7.89
C VAL A 145 -7.79 4.19 -6.80
N ILE A 146 -7.21 3.95 -5.64
CA ILE A 146 -7.19 4.89 -4.53
C ILE A 146 -5.89 5.69 -4.63
N CYS A 147 -6.01 7.00 -4.76
CA CYS A 147 -4.87 7.87 -5.00
C CYS A 147 -4.76 8.99 -3.97
N ILE A 148 -3.54 9.50 -3.81
CA ILE A 148 -3.24 10.77 -3.16
C ILE A 148 -3.15 11.83 -4.27
N ASP A 149 -3.97 12.86 -4.20
CA ASP A 149 -3.86 14.01 -5.09
C ASP A 149 -2.54 14.75 -4.83
N HIS A 150 -1.81 15.08 -5.89
CA HIS A 150 -0.49 15.70 -5.79
C HIS A 150 -0.53 17.09 -5.14
N GLU A 151 -1.53 17.91 -5.47
CA GLU A 151 -1.59 19.30 -5.01
C GLU A 151 -2.24 19.40 -3.64
N THR A 152 -3.37 18.73 -3.44
CA THR A 152 -4.18 18.89 -2.23
C THR A 152 -3.80 17.90 -1.12
N GLY A 153 -3.30 16.72 -1.46
CA GLY A 153 -3.09 15.60 -0.52
C GLY A 153 -4.37 14.86 -0.15
N GLU A 154 -5.49 15.21 -0.77
CA GLU A 154 -6.74 14.48 -0.60
C GLU A 154 -6.64 13.05 -1.10
N ILE A 155 -7.34 12.14 -0.44
CA ILE A 155 -7.45 10.77 -0.89
C ILE A 155 -8.68 10.64 -1.78
N THR A 156 -8.45 10.19 -3.00
CA THR A 156 -9.45 10.15 -4.06
C THR A 156 -9.62 8.75 -4.64
N VAL A 157 -10.78 8.52 -5.25
CA VAL A 157 -11.05 7.35 -6.09
C VAL A 157 -11.07 7.80 -7.54
N GLU A 158 -10.36 7.08 -8.39
CA GLU A 158 -10.32 7.35 -9.81
C GLU A 158 -10.24 6.05 -10.63
N LYS A 159 -10.81 6.07 -11.82
CA LYS A 159 -10.56 4.99 -12.80
C LYS A 159 -9.19 5.18 -13.42
N PRO A 160 -8.44 4.10 -13.70
CA PRO A 160 -7.15 4.20 -14.36
C PRO A 160 -7.18 5.13 -15.58
N GLY A 161 -6.30 6.14 -15.59
CA GLY A 161 -6.24 7.14 -16.66
C GLY A 161 -7.41 8.14 -16.75
N ARG A 162 -8.27 8.20 -15.74
CA ARG A 162 -9.40 9.14 -15.65
C ARG A 162 -9.18 10.13 -14.51
N LYS A 163 -10.02 11.17 -14.47
CA LYS A 163 -10.07 12.11 -13.34
C LYS A 163 -10.66 11.45 -12.10
N ALA A 164 -10.25 11.93 -10.93
CA ALA A 164 -10.91 11.59 -9.68
C ALA A 164 -12.41 11.88 -9.74
N HIS A 165 -13.21 10.96 -9.24
CA HIS A 165 -14.67 11.10 -9.23
C HIS A 165 -15.26 11.10 -7.80
N LYS A 166 -14.45 10.79 -6.79
CA LYS A 166 -14.87 10.79 -5.38
C LYS A 166 -13.67 11.15 -4.49
N VAL A 167 -13.90 12.00 -3.49
CA VAL A 167 -12.96 12.24 -2.39
C VAL A 167 -13.35 11.36 -1.22
N LEU A 168 -12.36 10.61 -0.68
CA LEU A 168 -12.55 9.74 0.48
C LEU A 168 -12.16 10.43 1.78
N ALA A 169 -11.05 11.16 1.79
CA ALA A 169 -10.55 11.82 2.99
C ALA A 169 -9.72 13.06 2.65
N PRO A 170 -9.60 14.03 3.58
CA PRO A 170 -8.81 15.24 3.37
C PRO A 170 -7.29 15.01 3.47
N SER A 171 -6.85 13.88 4.01
CA SER A 171 -5.43 13.53 4.15
C SER A 171 -5.23 12.02 4.26
N LEU A 172 -4.01 11.57 3.99
CA LEU A 172 -3.64 10.17 4.13
C LEU A 172 -3.77 9.68 5.58
N GLU A 173 -3.35 10.48 6.57
CA GLU A 173 -3.51 10.15 7.98
C GLU A 173 -4.99 9.90 8.33
N THR A 174 -5.87 10.85 8.01
CA THR A 174 -7.31 10.72 8.27
C THR A 174 -7.90 9.49 7.58
N PHE A 175 -7.46 9.22 6.35
CA PHE A 175 -7.87 8.02 5.62
C PHE A 175 -7.47 6.74 6.34
N LEU A 176 -6.19 6.55 6.64
CA LEU A 176 -5.66 5.35 7.28
C LEU A 176 -6.29 5.09 8.66
N LEU A 177 -6.55 6.14 9.44
CA LEU A 177 -7.21 6.03 10.74
C LEU A 177 -8.70 5.62 10.63
N SER A 178 -9.34 5.91 9.50
CA SER A 178 -10.76 5.58 9.26
C SER A 178 -10.99 4.19 8.68
N LEU A 179 -9.94 3.47 8.27
CA LEU A 179 -10.04 2.15 7.68
C LEU A 179 -10.24 1.07 8.74
N ASN A 180 -11.05 0.07 8.44
CA ASN A 180 -11.19 -1.16 9.21
C ASN A 180 -10.55 -2.31 8.44
N PRO A 181 -9.60 -3.06 9.04
CA PRO A 181 -9.07 -4.26 8.40
C PRO A 181 -10.15 -5.31 8.19
N THR A 182 -10.08 -6.03 7.08
CA THR A 182 -10.93 -7.19 6.78
C THR A 182 -10.07 -8.42 6.49
N LEU A 183 -10.70 -9.61 6.51
CA LEU A 183 -10.07 -10.88 6.16
C LEU A 183 -10.47 -11.35 4.76
N ASP A 184 -11.16 -10.53 4.01
CA ASP A 184 -11.52 -10.85 2.64
C ASP A 184 -10.23 -10.97 1.83
N ASP A 185 -9.95 -12.20 1.37
CA ASP A 185 -8.85 -12.44 0.45
C ASP A 185 -9.19 -11.77 -0.88
N TYR A 186 -8.45 -10.73 -1.21
CA TYR A 186 -8.47 -10.15 -2.54
C TYR A 186 -7.74 -11.11 -3.49
N ASP A 187 -8.48 -12.02 -4.09
CA ASP A 187 -8.03 -12.79 -5.24
C ASP A 187 -8.02 -11.87 -6.47
N GLY A 188 -6.88 -11.15 -6.66
CA GLY A 188 -6.60 -10.34 -7.83
C GLY A 188 -6.02 -11.14 -8.97
#